data_60a7fc033f6e0a58569c7f2e05bd9ac0
#
_entry.id   60a7fc033f6e0a58569c7f2e05bd9ac0
#
_cell.length_a   1.000
_cell.length_b   1.000
_cell.length_c   1.000
_cell.angle_alpha   90.00
_cell.angle_beta   90.00
_cell.angle_gamma   90.00
#
_symmetry.space_group_name_H-M   'P 1'
#
loop_
_entity.id
_entity.type
_entity.pdbx_description
1 polymer ?
#
loop_
_entity_poly.entity_id
_entity_poly.type
_entity_poly.pdbx_seq_one_letter_code
_entity_poly.pdbx_strand_id
1 'polypeptide(L)'
;MSDYFKNDLRPHPYSWEYLDEICETQEELFMIIRDELHGVDEKWFIETYMRSRVRLLLDRGNPILANRSARELIETFIDEECGGDYKRGSHWGGFLPGWVGYVYALYQWLYSKPSAELIERIPLEAMERFWQPYHTICYEAAVEKLYETVRHSC
;
A
#
# COMPACT_ATOMS: atom_id res chain seq x y z
N MET A 1 -8.48 -0.77 -15.18
CA MET A 1 -8.22 -1.86 -14.24
C MET A 1 -9.38 -2.13 -13.28
N SER A 2 -9.99 -1.08 -12.71
CA SER A 2 -11.11 -1.26 -11.76
C SER A 2 -12.31 -2.03 -12.37
N ASP A 3 -12.57 -1.88 -13.66
CA ASP A 3 -13.64 -2.63 -14.35
C ASP A 3 -13.49 -4.14 -14.24
N TYR A 4 -12.25 -4.62 -14.05
CA TYR A 4 -11.97 -6.04 -13.87
C TYR A 4 -12.72 -6.59 -12.64
N PHE A 5 -12.88 -5.77 -11.60
CA PHE A 5 -13.52 -6.19 -10.36
C PHE A 5 -14.96 -5.69 -10.19
N LYS A 6 -15.50 -5.06 -11.23
CA LYS A 6 -16.85 -4.47 -11.21
C LYS A 6 -17.94 -5.44 -10.75
N ASN A 7 -17.83 -6.71 -11.13
CA ASN A 7 -18.82 -7.73 -10.80
C ASN A 7 -18.33 -8.69 -9.71
N ASP A 8 -17.28 -8.33 -8.99
CA ASP A 8 -16.77 -9.15 -7.89
C ASP A 8 -17.77 -9.13 -6.75
N LEU A 9 -18.29 -10.30 -6.38
CA LEU A 9 -19.34 -10.44 -5.38
C LEU A 9 -18.82 -10.55 -3.94
N ARG A 10 -17.51 -10.57 -3.75
CA ARG A 10 -16.93 -10.58 -2.40
C ARG A 10 -17.20 -9.24 -1.71
N PRO A 11 -17.34 -9.22 -0.38
CA PRO A 11 -17.48 -7.96 0.33
C PRO A 11 -16.19 -7.13 0.24
N HIS A 12 -16.33 -5.86 -0.07
CA HIS A 12 -15.20 -4.94 -0.17
C HIS A 12 -15.45 -3.71 0.72
N PRO A 13 -14.40 -3.08 1.23
CA PRO A 13 -14.54 -1.96 2.16
C PRO A 13 -15.07 -0.67 1.52
N TYR A 14 -14.93 -0.53 0.19
CA TYR A 14 -15.48 0.61 -0.55
C TYR A 14 -15.75 0.20 -2.00
N SER A 15 -16.42 1.07 -2.76
CA SER A 15 -16.83 0.77 -4.14
C SER A 15 -15.63 0.59 -5.07
N TRP A 16 -15.75 -0.35 -6.01
CA TRP A 16 -14.75 -0.59 -7.05
C TRP A 16 -14.44 0.68 -7.87
N GLU A 17 -15.37 1.63 -7.91
CA GLU A 17 -15.19 2.87 -8.67
C GLU A 17 -14.02 3.72 -8.17
N TYR A 18 -13.64 3.59 -6.91
CA TYR A 18 -12.54 4.34 -6.29
C TYR A 18 -11.23 3.57 -6.29
N LEU A 19 -11.24 2.30 -6.70
CA LEU A 19 -10.12 1.40 -6.52
C LEU A 19 -8.88 1.84 -7.27
N ASP A 20 -9.01 2.16 -8.56
CA ASP A 20 -7.86 2.57 -9.39
C ASP A 20 -7.17 3.79 -8.82
N GLU A 21 -7.94 4.80 -8.45
CA GLU A 21 -7.40 6.05 -7.93
C GLU A 21 -6.67 5.83 -6.60
N ILE A 22 -7.26 5.04 -5.71
CA ILE A 22 -6.63 4.75 -4.41
C ILE A 22 -5.34 3.95 -4.59
N CYS A 23 -5.35 2.92 -5.46
CA CYS A 23 -4.14 2.14 -5.74
C CYS A 23 -3.03 3.01 -6.35
N GLU A 24 -3.36 3.85 -7.32
CA GLU A 24 -2.40 4.75 -7.95
C GLU A 24 -1.85 5.78 -6.96
N THR A 25 -2.70 6.28 -6.07
CA THR A 25 -2.27 7.21 -5.02
C THR A 25 -1.26 6.54 -4.08
N GLN A 26 -1.48 5.28 -3.72
CA GLN A 26 -0.55 4.56 -2.86
C GLN A 26 0.77 4.25 -3.58
N GLU A 27 0.72 3.93 -4.86
CA GLU A 27 1.92 3.78 -5.67
C GLU A 27 2.76 5.05 -5.65
N GLU A 28 2.13 6.18 -5.92
CA GLU A 28 2.77 7.49 -5.90
C GLU A 28 3.31 7.84 -4.50
N LEU A 29 2.53 7.58 -3.47
CA LEU A 29 2.90 7.87 -2.09
C LEU A 29 4.21 7.17 -1.70
N PHE A 30 4.32 5.88 -2.00
CA PHE A 30 5.53 5.13 -1.67
C PHE A 30 6.73 5.61 -2.48
N MET A 31 6.52 6.07 -3.71
CA MET A 31 7.60 6.66 -4.52
C MET A 31 8.02 8.04 -3.99
N ILE A 32 7.10 8.84 -3.48
CA ILE A 32 7.42 10.12 -2.85
C ILE A 32 8.27 9.92 -1.60
N ILE A 33 7.97 8.91 -0.79
CA ILE A 33 8.79 8.56 0.36
C ILE A 33 10.24 8.35 -0.08
N ARG A 34 10.43 7.55 -1.13
CA ARG A 34 11.76 7.28 -1.68
C ARG A 34 12.45 8.54 -2.19
N ASP A 35 11.72 9.37 -2.94
CA ASP A 35 12.32 10.47 -3.69
C ASP A 35 12.55 11.73 -2.86
N GLU A 36 11.72 11.97 -1.85
CA GLU A 36 11.68 13.27 -1.18
C GLU A 36 12.05 13.23 0.31
N LEU A 37 11.91 12.09 0.97
CA LEU A 37 12.24 11.99 2.40
C LEU A 37 13.67 11.51 2.60
N HIS A 38 14.62 12.41 2.36
CA HIS A 38 16.05 12.10 2.43
C HIS A 38 16.49 11.79 3.87
N GLY A 39 17.31 10.74 4.00
CA GLY A 39 17.85 10.33 5.28
C GLY A 39 16.88 9.57 6.18
N VAL A 40 15.65 9.37 5.75
CA VAL A 40 14.67 8.57 6.48
C VAL A 40 14.78 7.11 6.03
N ASP A 41 14.66 6.19 6.99
CA ASP A 41 14.59 4.76 6.68
C ASP A 41 13.25 4.49 6.01
N GLU A 42 13.27 4.16 4.72
CA GLU A 42 12.03 3.99 3.93
C GLU A 42 11.18 2.85 4.44
N LYS A 43 11.77 1.71 4.78
CA LYS A 43 11.01 0.57 5.29
C LYS A 43 10.31 0.94 6.60
N TRP A 44 11.02 1.60 7.50
CA TRP A 44 10.42 2.05 8.75
C TRP A 44 9.24 2.99 8.50
N PHE A 45 9.40 3.94 7.57
CA PHE A 45 8.34 4.91 7.26
C PHE A 45 7.11 4.21 6.69
N ILE A 46 7.31 3.29 5.75
CA ILE A 46 6.23 2.51 5.14
C ILE A 46 5.52 1.67 6.20
N GLU A 47 6.25 0.98 7.06
CA GLU A 47 5.67 0.16 8.13
C GLU A 47 4.83 1.01 9.08
N THR A 48 5.35 2.17 9.46
CA THR A 48 4.63 3.09 10.35
C THR A 48 3.37 3.63 9.68
N TYR A 49 3.46 4.01 8.41
CA TYR A 49 2.31 4.48 7.64
C TYR A 49 1.25 3.38 7.50
N MET A 50 1.64 2.16 7.19
CA MET A 50 0.70 1.05 7.04
C MET A 50 -0.08 0.75 8.32
N ARG A 51 0.49 1.04 9.48
CA ARG A 51 -0.16 0.85 10.79
C ARG A 51 -0.89 2.08 11.28
N SER A 52 -0.85 3.17 10.52
CA SER A 52 -1.38 4.46 10.98
C SER A 52 -2.90 4.53 10.93
N ARG A 53 -3.44 5.49 11.68
CA ARG A 53 -4.87 5.81 11.64
C ARG A 53 -5.28 6.35 10.27
N VAL A 54 -4.44 7.17 9.65
CA VAL A 54 -4.69 7.70 8.30
C VAL A 54 -4.92 6.55 7.34
N ARG A 55 -4.04 5.55 7.36
CA ARG A 55 -4.18 4.40 6.46
C ARG A 55 -5.41 3.57 6.81
N LEU A 56 -5.71 3.37 8.09
CA LEU A 56 -6.90 2.63 8.50
C LEU A 56 -8.18 3.28 7.95
N LEU A 57 -8.29 4.58 8.05
CA LEU A 57 -9.45 5.30 7.54
C LEU A 57 -9.54 5.20 6.01
N LEU A 58 -8.39 5.26 5.33
CA LEU A 58 -8.34 5.09 3.88
C LEU A 58 -8.76 3.67 3.49
N ASP A 59 -8.32 2.65 4.23
CA ASP A 59 -8.72 1.26 4.02
C ASP A 59 -10.24 1.09 4.06
N ARG A 60 -10.91 1.90 4.86
CA ARG A 60 -12.36 1.88 5.01
C ARG A 60 -13.08 2.77 4.00
N GLY A 61 -12.33 3.41 3.11
CA GLY A 61 -12.91 4.27 2.08
C GLY A 61 -13.39 5.62 2.59
N ASN A 62 -12.73 6.17 3.63
CA ASN A 62 -13.07 7.50 4.14
C ASN A 62 -13.05 8.51 2.98
N PRO A 63 -14.19 9.18 2.67
CA PRO A 63 -14.30 10.00 1.47
C PRO A 63 -13.39 11.25 1.49
N ILE A 64 -13.05 11.76 2.64
CA ILE A 64 -12.15 12.91 2.75
C ILE A 64 -10.74 12.48 2.36
N LEU A 65 -10.26 11.38 2.92
CA LEU A 65 -8.91 10.88 2.64
C LEU A 65 -8.79 10.28 1.24
N ALA A 66 -9.83 9.62 0.76
CA ALA A 66 -9.83 9.01 -0.58
C ALA A 66 -9.71 10.05 -1.70
N ASN A 67 -10.08 11.29 -1.44
CA ASN A 67 -9.98 12.38 -2.41
C ASN A 67 -8.70 13.19 -2.31
N ARG A 68 -7.81 12.86 -1.37
CA ARG A 68 -6.53 13.56 -1.21
C ARG A 68 -5.46 12.99 -2.13
N SER A 69 -4.55 13.86 -2.56
CA SER A 69 -3.37 13.43 -3.31
C SER A 69 -2.42 12.66 -2.40
N ALA A 70 -1.48 11.94 -3.02
CA ALA A 70 -0.44 11.23 -2.29
C ALA A 70 0.33 12.16 -1.35
N ARG A 71 0.70 13.34 -1.85
CA ARG A 71 1.43 14.34 -1.07
C ARG A 71 0.63 14.83 0.14
N GLU A 72 -0.65 15.11 -0.07
CA GLU A 72 -1.54 15.53 1.02
C GLU A 72 -1.70 14.44 2.08
N LEU A 73 -1.76 13.19 1.66
CA LEU A 73 -1.84 12.05 2.60
C LEU A 73 -0.56 11.93 3.44
N ILE A 74 0.60 12.09 2.83
CA ILE A 74 1.87 12.07 3.55
C ILE A 74 1.91 13.21 4.58
N GLU A 75 1.54 14.42 4.17
CA GLU A 75 1.52 15.58 5.06
C GLU A 75 0.57 15.35 6.23
N THR A 76 -0.62 14.83 5.95
CA THR A 76 -1.60 14.51 6.99
C THR A 76 -1.04 13.49 7.98
N PHE A 77 -0.41 12.42 7.47
CA PHE A 77 0.18 11.39 8.31
C PHE A 77 1.31 11.96 9.18
N ILE A 78 2.20 12.74 8.59
CA ILE A 78 3.30 13.35 9.33
C ILE A 78 2.78 14.27 10.43
N ASP A 79 1.83 15.15 10.09
CA ASP A 79 1.30 16.13 11.03
C ASP A 79 0.53 15.48 12.19
N GLU A 80 -0.24 14.45 11.90
CA GLU A 80 -1.14 13.85 12.91
C GLU A 80 -0.50 12.73 13.73
N GLU A 81 0.44 11.99 13.15
CA GLU A 81 0.89 10.75 13.78
C GLU A 81 2.40 10.58 13.86
N CYS A 82 3.16 11.14 12.93
CA CYS A 82 4.60 10.91 12.85
C CYS A 82 5.40 12.05 13.50
N GLY A 83 4.93 13.28 13.38
CA GLY A 83 5.67 14.45 13.80
C GLY A 83 7.00 14.56 13.08
N GLY A 84 8.03 14.97 13.77
CA GLY A 84 9.38 15.04 13.21
C GLY A 84 10.30 13.90 13.63
N ASP A 85 9.76 12.90 14.29
CA ASP A 85 10.52 11.78 14.84
C ASP A 85 10.68 10.68 13.80
N TYR A 86 11.70 10.80 12.96
CA TYR A 86 12.00 9.81 11.92
C TYR A 86 13.16 8.92 12.31
N LYS A 87 13.02 7.63 12.03
CA LYS A 87 14.17 6.73 12.06
C LYS A 87 15.07 7.04 10.88
N ARG A 88 16.36 7.22 11.12
CA ARG A 88 17.36 7.44 10.08
C ARG A 88 17.79 6.10 9.48
N GLY A 89 17.96 6.08 8.18
CA GLY A 89 18.36 4.86 7.49
C GLY A 89 18.50 5.05 5.99
N SER A 90 18.48 3.94 5.27
CA SER A 90 18.76 3.91 3.84
C SER A 90 17.51 3.87 2.97
N HIS A 91 17.72 4.15 1.70
CA HIS A 91 16.71 4.01 0.67
C HIS A 91 16.43 2.54 0.37
N TRP A 92 15.21 2.29 -0.06
CA TRP A 92 14.76 0.98 -0.53
C TRP A 92 14.61 1.08 -2.04
N GLY A 93 15.54 0.63 -2.78
CA GLY A 93 15.82 0.99 -4.16
C GLY A 93 14.78 0.79 -5.25
N GLY A 94 15.05 1.40 -6.39
CA GLY A 94 14.39 1.19 -7.68
C GLY A 94 12.92 1.60 -7.73
N PHE A 95 12.15 0.88 -8.53
CA PHE A 95 10.69 1.06 -8.64
C PHE A 95 9.90 0.19 -7.66
N LEU A 96 10.61 -0.57 -6.85
CA LEU A 96 10.01 -1.50 -5.89
C LEU A 96 9.01 -0.83 -4.94
N PRO A 97 9.30 0.34 -4.33
CA PRO A 97 8.34 0.94 -3.41
C PRO A 97 6.98 1.24 -4.04
N GLY A 98 6.97 1.76 -5.27
CA GLY A 98 5.71 2.03 -5.98
C GLY A 98 4.89 0.77 -6.21
N TRP A 99 5.53 -0.28 -6.72
CA TRP A 99 4.87 -1.57 -6.93
C TRP A 99 4.27 -2.10 -5.62
N VAL A 100 5.04 -2.02 -4.55
CA VAL A 100 4.59 -2.49 -3.23
C VAL A 100 3.38 -1.69 -2.74
N GLY A 101 3.39 -0.37 -2.93
CA GLY A 101 2.27 0.48 -2.56
C GLY A 101 0.98 0.10 -3.28
N TYR A 102 1.07 -0.12 -4.59
CA TYR A 102 -0.07 -0.53 -5.40
C TYR A 102 -0.60 -1.91 -4.96
N VAL A 103 0.31 -2.87 -4.83
CA VAL A 103 -0.05 -4.25 -4.49
C VAL A 103 -0.71 -4.36 -3.12
N TYR A 104 -0.18 -3.67 -2.11
CA TYR A 104 -0.82 -3.65 -0.80
C TYR A 104 -2.25 -3.06 -0.87
N ALA A 105 -2.42 -1.98 -1.61
CA ALA A 105 -3.73 -1.33 -1.72
C ALA A 105 -4.76 -2.24 -2.42
N LEU A 106 -4.36 -2.89 -3.49
CA LEU A 106 -5.23 -3.82 -4.22
C LEU A 106 -5.56 -5.04 -3.37
N TYR A 107 -4.56 -5.63 -2.72
CA TYR A 107 -4.76 -6.78 -1.83
C TYR A 107 -5.71 -6.43 -0.68
N GLN A 108 -5.50 -5.27 -0.06
CA GLN A 108 -6.33 -4.80 1.04
C GLN A 108 -7.81 -4.73 0.64
N TRP A 109 -8.07 -4.17 -0.53
CA TRP A 109 -9.43 -4.04 -1.04
C TRP A 109 -10.02 -5.39 -1.45
N LEU A 110 -9.26 -6.16 -2.22
CA LEU A 110 -9.74 -7.40 -2.83
C LEU A 110 -10.12 -8.44 -1.79
N TYR A 111 -9.31 -8.57 -0.75
CA TYR A 111 -9.50 -9.57 0.31
C TYR A 111 -10.00 -8.97 1.63
N SER A 112 -10.35 -7.69 1.64
CA SER A 112 -10.91 -6.98 2.81
C SER A 112 -10.03 -7.13 4.05
N LYS A 113 -8.72 -6.93 3.91
CA LYS A 113 -7.75 -7.02 5.00
C LYS A 113 -7.22 -5.64 5.35
N PRO A 114 -7.18 -5.24 6.64
CA PRO A 114 -6.59 -3.97 7.02
C PRO A 114 -5.10 -3.91 6.67
N SER A 115 -4.62 -2.75 6.31
CA SER A 115 -3.20 -2.56 5.96
C SER A 115 -2.27 -2.92 7.10
N ALA A 116 -2.66 -2.65 8.36
CA ALA A 116 -1.89 -3.05 9.53
C ALA A 116 -1.69 -4.55 9.63
N GLU A 117 -2.71 -5.34 9.25
CA GLU A 117 -2.59 -6.79 9.19
C GLU A 117 -1.71 -7.23 8.06
N LEU A 118 -1.81 -6.57 6.90
CA LEU A 118 -0.99 -6.91 5.73
C LEU A 118 0.49 -6.75 6.00
N ILE A 119 0.89 -5.66 6.64
CA ILE A 119 2.33 -5.43 6.91
C ILE A 119 2.90 -6.48 7.88
N GLU A 120 2.05 -7.06 8.72
CA GLU A 120 2.45 -8.16 9.60
C GLU A 120 2.55 -9.49 8.84
N ARG A 121 1.56 -9.80 8.01
CA ARG A 121 1.51 -11.09 7.30
C ARG A 121 2.40 -11.15 6.08
N ILE A 122 2.54 -10.03 5.39
CA ILE A 122 3.38 -9.91 4.18
C ILE A 122 4.33 -8.74 4.41
N PRO A 123 5.37 -8.93 5.23
CA PRO A 123 6.31 -7.84 5.50
C PRO A 123 7.08 -7.41 4.27
N LEU A 124 7.73 -6.25 4.35
CA LEU A 124 8.46 -5.68 3.21
C LEU A 124 9.54 -6.61 2.66
N GLU A 125 10.17 -7.41 3.52
CA GLU A 125 11.16 -8.39 3.10
C GLU A 125 10.54 -9.47 2.20
N ALA A 126 9.30 -9.88 2.48
CA ALA A 126 8.57 -10.80 1.62
C ALA A 126 8.21 -10.14 0.29
N MET A 127 7.80 -8.87 0.32
CA MET A 127 7.48 -8.12 -0.89
C MET A 127 8.70 -7.98 -1.80
N GLU A 128 9.88 -7.81 -1.23
CA GLU A 128 11.14 -7.81 -2.00
C GLU A 128 11.32 -9.11 -2.79
N ARG A 129 11.05 -10.24 -2.15
CA ARG A 129 11.16 -11.56 -2.81
C ARG A 129 10.13 -11.74 -3.90
N PHE A 130 8.91 -11.25 -3.71
CA PHE A 130 7.83 -11.38 -4.68
C PHE A 130 7.99 -10.44 -5.87
N TRP A 131 8.65 -9.31 -5.68
CA TRP A 131 8.82 -8.32 -6.75
C TRP A 131 9.49 -8.92 -7.98
N GLN A 132 10.57 -9.65 -7.80
CA GLN A 132 11.36 -10.20 -8.91
C GLN A 132 10.50 -11.05 -9.87
N PRO A 133 9.76 -12.06 -9.41
CA PRO A 133 8.94 -12.88 -10.32
C PRO A 133 7.63 -12.19 -10.74
N TYR A 134 7.08 -11.27 -9.95
CA TYR A 134 5.71 -10.80 -10.17
C TYR A 134 5.57 -9.37 -10.69
N HIS A 135 6.63 -8.56 -10.69
CA HIS A 135 6.51 -7.17 -11.15
C HIS A 135 6.28 -7.07 -12.66
N THR A 136 6.51 -8.12 -13.42
CA THR A 136 6.33 -8.15 -14.88
C THR A 136 4.93 -8.60 -15.32
N ILE A 137 4.11 -9.06 -14.41
CA ILE A 137 2.73 -9.45 -14.70
C ILE A 137 1.77 -8.35 -14.20
N CYS A 138 0.52 -8.42 -14.62
CA CYS A 138 -0.47 -7.42 -14.19
C CYS A 138 -0.70 -7.50 -12.67
N TYR A 139 -1.12 -6.39 -12.08
CA TYR A 139 -1.32 -6.30 -10.64
C TYR A 139 -2.33 -7.32 -10.13
N GLU A 140 -3.41 -7.55 -10.88
CA GLU A 140 -4.45 -8.50 -10.51
C GLU A 140 -3.88 -9.92 -10.36
N ALA A 141 -3.07 -10.34 -11.31
CA ALA A 141 -2.43 -11.65 -11.27
C ALA A 141 -1.39 -11.73 -10.15
N ALA A 142 -0.62 -10.66 -9.93
CA ALA A 142 0.37 -10.61 -8.85
C ALA A 142 -0.30 -10.76 -7.48
N VAL A 143 -1.40 -10.06 -7.26
CA VAL A 143 -2.14 -10.11 -6.00
C VAL A 143 -2.73 -11.51 -5.76
N GLU A 144 -3.27 -12.15 -6.81
CA GLU A 144 -3.80 -13.50 -6.69
C GLU A 144 -2.70 -14.49 -6.31
N LYS A 145 -1.52 -14.38 -6.91
CA LYS A 145 -0.38 -15.25 -6.58
C LYS A 145 0.13 -15.01 -5.16
N LEU A 146 0.14 -13.77 -4.72
CA LEU A 146 0.48 -13.43 -3.34
C LEU A 146 -0.50 -14.07 -2.36
N TYR A 147 -1.78 -13.92 -2.63
CA TYR A 147 -2.83 -14.50 -1.79
C TYR A 147 -2.67 -16.02 -1.67
N GLU A 148 -2.45 -16.70 -2.78
CA GLU A 148 -2.23 -18.16 -2.78
C GLU A 148 -1.02 -18.54 -1.93
N THR A 149 0.08 -17.82 -2.08
CA THR A 149 1.32 -18.10 -1.34
C THR A 149 1.12 -17.89 0.15
N VAL A 150 0.53 -16.76 0.56
CA VAL A 150 0.27 -16.43 1.97
C VAL A 150 -0.70 -17.43 2.60
N ARG A 151 -1.74 -17.79 1.88
CA ARG A 151 -2.76 -18.73 2.32
C ARG A 151 -2.17 -20.11 2.65
N HIS A 152 -1.15 -20.55 1.90
CA HIS A 152 -0.55 -21.86 2.07
C HIS A 152 0.66 -21.89 3.01
N SER A 153 1.10 -20.72 3.52
CA SER A 153 2.29 -20.64 4.37
C SER A 153 1.99 -20.60 5.86
N CYS A 154 0.76 -20.81 6.26
CA CYS A 154 0.38 -20.83 7.67
C CYS A 154 0.67 -22.18 8.30
#